data_bcec2447203c1a0db808d778d944d099
#
_entry.id   bcec2447203c1a0db808d778d944d099
#
_cell.length_a   1.000
_cell.length_b   1.000
_cell.length_c   1.000
_cell.angle_alpha   90.00
_cell.angle_beta   90.00
_cell.angle_gamma   90.00
#
_symmetry.space_group_name_H-M   'P 1'
#
loop_
_entity.id
_entity.type
_entity.pdbx_description
1 polymer ?
#
loop_
_entity_poly.entity_id
_entity_poly.type
_entity_poly.pdbx_seq_one_letter_code
_entity_poly.pdbx_strand_id
1 'polypeptide(L)'
;GKAVASAEGTEGTLTIPEVHLWEPRPGTPYLYTLHITCGADVYDQTFGVRSIEVRGTQVLLNGKPLYFKGFCKHEDFTAHGRGFDPVLNVKDVNLIHWANATTPMPRNSTTCATGRAFW
;
A
#
# COMPACT_ATOMS: atom_id res chain seq x y z
N GLY A 1 -3.31 9.08 -18.31
CA GLY A 1 -4.11 7.89 -17.98
C GLY A 1 -5.48 7.96 -18.66
N LYS A 2 -6.18 6.83 -18.74
CA LYS A 2 -7.53 6.77 -19.28
C LYS A 2 -8.52 6.85 -18.10
N ALA A 3 -9.51 7.74 -18.18
CA ALA A 3 -10.59 7.78 -17.21
C ALA A 3 -11.43 6.49 -17.33
N VAL A 4 -11.70 5.82 -16.20
CA VAL A 4 -12.50 4.58 -16.13
C VAL A 4 -13.88 4.80 -15.53
N ALA A 5 -14.04 5.85 -14.73
CA ALA A 5 -15.32 6.29 -14.16
C ALA A 5 -15.24 7.78 -13.83
N SER A 6 -16.37 8.47 -13.82
CA SER A 6 -16.48 9.87 -13.39
C SER A 6 -17.82 10.09 -12.69
N ALA A 7 -17.87 11.00 -11.74
CA ALA A 7 -19.09 11.47 -11.09
C ALA A 7 -18.95 12.95 -10.73
N GLU A 8 -20.07 13.64 -10.60
CA GLU A 8 -20.15 15.02 -10.17
C GLU A 8 -20.94 15.10 -8.87
N GLY A 9 -20.57 16.00 -7.98
CA GLY A 9 -21.23 16.25 -6.70
C GLY A 9 -20.26 16.17 -5.52
N THR A 10 -20.79 16.45 -4.34
CA THR A 10 -20.04 16.40 -3.06
C THR A 10 -19.97 14.98 -2.48
N GLU A 11 -20.88 14.12 -2.91
CA GLU A 11 -20.96 12.70 -2.53
C GLU A 11 -21.31 11.88 -3.76
N GLY A 12 -20.76 10.67 -3.87
CA GLY A 12 -21.04 9.81 -5.00
C GLY A 12 -20.41 8.43 -4.87
N THR A 13 -20.89 7.52 -5.70
CA THR A 13 -20.34 6.18 -5.84
C THR A 13 -19.77 6.00 -7.24
N LEU A 14 -18.52 5.61 -7.35
CA LEU A 14 -17.88 5.29 -8.61
C LEU A 14 -17.80 3.76 -8.76
N THR A 15 -18.28 3.26 -9.88
CA THR A 15 -18.15 1.85 -10.24
C THR A 15 -17.06 1.70 -11.29
N ILE A 16 -16.07 0.88 -11.01
CA ILE A 16 -14.97 0.58 -11.93
C ILE A 16 -15.28 -0.78 -12.58
N PRO A 17 -15.64 -0.82 -13.86
CA PRO A 17 -15.82 -2.07 -14.58
C PRO A 17 -14.46 -2.76 -14.77
N GLU A 18 -14.45 -4.09 -14.72
CA GLU A 18 -13.23 -4.91 -14.95
C GLU A 18 -12.04 -4.44 -14.10
N VAL A 19 -12.28 -4.28 -12.78
CA VAL A 19 -11.29 -3.74 -11.87
C VAL A 19 -10.04 -4.62 -11.80
N HIS A 20 -8.87 -3.99 -11.91
CA HIS A 20 -7.59 -4.62 -11.59
C HIS A 20 -7.35 -4.52 -10.09
N LEU A 21 -7.39 -5.66 -9.40
CA LEU A 21 -7.15 -5.72 -7.97
C LEU A 21 -5.69 -5.49 -7.65
N TRP A 22 -5.47 -4.75 -6.57
CA TRP A 22 -4.15 -4.56 -6.04
C TRP A 22 -3.67 -5.84 -5.33
N GLU A 23 -2.48 -6.31 -5.66
CA GLU A 23 -1.84 -7.45 -5.00
C GLU A 23 -0.41 -7.07 -4.56
N PRO A 24 0.06 -7.54 -3.38
CA PRO A 24 1.45 -7.32 -2.97
C PRO A 24 2.42 -8.08 -3.88
N ARG A 25 3.64 -7.60 -4.00
CA ARG A 25 4.68 -8.33 -4.74
C ARG A 25 4.88 -9.74 -4.16
N PRO A 26 5.09 -10.77 -4.99
CA PRO A 26 5.38 -10.74 -6.44
C PRO A 26 4.16 -10.54 -7.36
N GLY A 27 2.96 -10.28 -6.83
CA GLY A 27 1.80 -9.86 -7.61
C GLY A 27 1.95 -8.46 -8.21
N THR A 28 0.85 -7.91 -8.71
CA THR A 28 0.83 -6.59 -9.32
C THR A 28 0.21 -5.56 -8.37
N PRO A 29 1.00 -4.64 -7.80
CA PRO A 29 0.47 -3.55 -6.98
C PRO A 29 -0.16 -2.48 -7.88
N TYR A 30 -1.31 -2.80 -8.48
CA TYR A 30 -2.00 -1.89 -9.38
C TYR A 30 -2.64 -0.73 -8.61
N LEU A 31 -2.37 0.50 -9.05
CA LEU A 31 -2.90 1.71 -8.43
C LEU A 31 -3.77 2.49 -9.41
N TYR A 32 -4.90 2.95 -8.92
CA TYR A 32 -5.75 3.94 -9.56
C TYR A 32 -5.42 5.32 -9.00
N THR A 33 -5.70 6.36 -9.77
CA THR A 33 -5.65 7.75 -9.30
C THR A 33 -7.06 8.31 -9.29
N LEU A 34 -7.51 8.76 -8.14
CA LEU A 34 -8.70 9.58 -8.00
C LEU A 34 -8.31 11.03 -8.22
N HIS A 35 -8.83 11.61 -9.28
CA HIS A 35 -8.62 13.01 -9.64
C HIS A 35 -9.86 13.81 -9.22
N ILE A 36 -9.69 14.75 -8.30
CA ILE A 36 -10.77 15.56 -7.75
C ILE A 36 -10.53 17.01 -8.17
N THR A 37 -11.54 17.63 -8.75
CA THR A 37 -11.52 19.06 -9.08
C THR A 37 -12.62 19.80 -8.33
N CYS A 38 -12.29 20.89 -7.69
CA CYS A 38 -13.24 21.74 -6.99
C CYS A 38 -12.95 23.22 -7.30
N GLY A 39 -13.67 23.79 -8.25
CA GLY A 39 -13.35 25.12 -8.77
C GLY A 39 -11.96 25.15 -9.40
N ALA A 40 -11.05 25.92 -8.82
CA ALA A 40 -9.64 26.00 -9.26
C ALA A 40 -8.71 24.99 -8.58
N ASP A 41 -9.19 24.28 -7.55
CA ASP A 41 -8.38 23.34 -6.80
C ASP A 41 -8.42 21.95 -7.45
N VAL A 42 -7.25 21.30 -7.46
CA VAL A 42 -7.06 19.97 -8.00
C VAL A 42 -6.33 19.11 -6.97
N TYR A 43 -6.84 17.91 -6.74
CA TYR A 43 -6.24 16.95 -5.83
C TYR A 43 -6.20 15.55 -6.45
N ASP A 44 -5.03 14.93 -6.45
CA ASP A 44 -4.81 13.57 -6.93
C ASP A 44 -4.48 12.63 -5.77
N GLN A 45 -5.29 11.57 -5.63
CA GLN A 45 -5.08 10.53 -4.63
C GLN A 45 -4.90 9.17 -5.31
N THR A 46 -3.76 8.55 -5.08
CA THR A 46 -3.54 7.17 -5.53
C THR A 46 -4.10 6.17 -4.52
N PHE A 47 -4.73 5.10 -5.02
CA PHE A 47 -5.27 4.02 -4.19
C PHE A 47 -5.25 2.68 -4.93
N GLY A 48 -5.21 1.59 -4.16
CA GLY A 48 -5.34 0.23 -4.69
C GLY A 48 -6.68 -0.37 -4.29
N VAL A 49 -7.39 -0.98 -5.23
CA VAL A 49 -8.66 -1.68 -4.98
C VAL A 49 -8.35 -3.09 -4.47
N ARG A 50 -8.75 -3.38 -3.23
CA ARG A 50 -8.55 -4.69 -2.61
C ARG A 50 -9.66 -4.98 -1.61
N SER A 51 -9.92 -6.27 -1.37
CA SER A 51 -10.76 -6.74 -0.26
C SER A 51 -9.90 -7.45 0.78
N ILE A 52 -10.20 -7.23 2.05
CA ILE A 52 -9.57 -7.93 3.18
C ILE A 52 -10.69 -8.58 3.99
N GLU A 53 -10.57 -9.88 4.20
CA GLU A 53 -11.51 -10.66 4.99
C GLU A 53 -10.76 -11.45 6.07
N VAL A 54 -11.40 -11.65 7.22
CA VAL A 54 -10.93 -12.60 8.23
C VAL A 54 -11.90 -13.78 8.27
N ARG A 55 -11.40 -14.97 7.99
CA ARG A 55 -12.20 -16.18 7.99
C ARG A 55 -11.58 -17.20 8.95
N GLY A 56 -12.19 -17.34 10.13
CA GLY A 56 -11.61 -18.11 11.22
C GLY A 56 -10.27 -17.52 11.68
N THR A 57 -9.19 -18.27 11.50
CA THR A 57 -7.82 -17.84 11.86
C THR A 57 -7.01 -17.33 10.66
N GLN A 58 -7.64 -17.23 9.49
CA GLN A 58 -6.97 -16.81 8.26
C GLN A 58 -7.37 -15.40 7.86
N VAL A 59 -6.39 -14.63 7.40
CA VAL A 59 -6.62 -13.36 6.71
C VAL A 59 -6.58 -13.63 5.21
N LEU A 60 -7.60 -13.16 4.50
CA LEU A 60 -7.71 -13.29 3.06
C LEU A 60 -7.55 -11.91 2.41
N LEU A 61 -6.74 -11.84 1.38
CA LEU A 61 -6.63 -10.69 0.49
C LEU A 61 -7.19 -11.07 -0.87
N ASN A 62 -8.19 -10.34 -1.35
CA ASN A 62 -8.88 -10.65 -2.61
C ASN A 62 -9.36 -12.12 -2.68
N GLY A 63 -9.85 -12.66 -1.55
CA GLY A 63 -10.28 -14.04 -1.41
C GLY A 63 -9.18 -15.10 -1.31
N LYS A 64 -7.89 -14.70 -1.41
CA LYS A 64 -6.73 -15.61 -1.30
C LYS A 64 -6.11 -15.53 0.08
N PRO A 65 -5.69 -16.66 0.71
CA PRO A 65 -4.99 -16.62 1.99
C PRO A 65 -3.74 -15.77 1.94
N LEU A 66 -3.61 -14.84 2.89
CA LEU A 66 -2.46 -13.96 3.03
C LEU A 66 -1.64 -14.36 4.26
N TYR A 67 -0.36 -14.61 4.05
CA TYR A 67 0.60 -14.85 5.13
C TYR A 67 1.49 -13.63 5.30
N PHE A 68 1.40 -12.99 6.49
CA PHE A 68 2.23 -11.83 6.82
C PHE A 68 3.63 -12.26 7.25
N LYS A 69 4.64 -11.67 6.62
CA LYS A 69 6.02 -11.71 7.09
C LYS A 69 6.46 -10.28 7.33
N GLY A 70 6.99 -10.01 8.49
CA GLY A 70 7.39 -8.66 8.84
C GLY A 70 8.24 -8.62 10.09
N PHE A 71 8.65 -7.44 10.47
CA PHE A 71 9.37 -7.16 11.70
C PHE A 71 8.85 -5.84 12.28
N CYS A 72 9.11 -5.66 13.57
CA CYS A 72 8.79 -4.42 14.25
C CYS A 72 9.94 -3.42 14.05
N LYS A 73 9.59 -2.15 13.83
CA LYS A 73 10.51 -1.03 13.79
C LYS A 73 10.12 -0.03 14.87
N HIS A 74 11.10 0.40 15.66
CA HIS A 74 10.95 1.52 16.56
C HIS A 74 11.32 2.82 15.84
N GLU A 75 10.62 3.89 16.14
CA GLU A 75 10.86 5.23 15.59
C GLU A 75 11.83 6.02 16.49
N ASP A 76 12.91 5.37 16.90
CA ASP A 76 13.96 5.96 17.74
C ASP A 76 15.21 6.22 16.89
N PHE A 77 15.61 7.49 16.81
CA PHE A 77 16.80 7.89 16.07
C PHE A 77 17.77 8.63 16.99
N THR A 78 19.05 8.35 16.82
CA THR A 78 20.13 8.97 17.63
C THR A 78 20.19 10.49 17.49
N ALA A 79 19.78 11.04 16.35
CA ALA A 79 19.85 12.46 16.06
C ALA A 79 18.76 13.31 16.72
N HIS A 80 17.53 12.76 16.88
CA HIS A 80 16.39 13.54 17.38
C HIS A 80 15.52 12.80 18.41
N GLY A 81 15.95 11.60 18.86
CA GLY A 81 15.18 10.81 19.80
C GLY A 81 13.95 10.13 19.19
N ARG A 82 12.89 9.98 19.96
CA ARG A 82 11.66 9.30 19.54
C ARG A 82 10.75 10.24 18.75
N GLY A 83 10.42 9.87 17.55
CA GLY A 83 9.50 10.60 16.70
C GLY A 83 9.48 10.08 15.26
N PHE A 84 8.39 10.32 14.55
CA PHE A 84 8.27 9.93 13.15
C PHE A 84 9.05 10.89 12.25
N ASP A 85 10.06 10.36 11.57
CA ASP A 85 10.80 11.06 10.53
C ASP A 85 10.53 10.39 9.17
N PRO A 86 9.81 11.05 8.26
CA PRO A 86 9.45 10.46 6.97
C PRO A 86 10.67 10.16 6.08
N VAL A 87 11.72 10.98 6.16
CA VAL A 87 12.93 10.79 5.33
C VAL A 87 13.72 9.57 5.79
N LEU A 88 13.95 9.46 7.09
CA LEU A 88 14.63 8.30 7.68
C LEU A 88 13.79 7.02 7.50
N ASN A 89 12.48 7.14 7.61
CA ASN A 89 11.60 6.00 7.37
C ASN A 89 11.70 5.46 5.92
N VAL A 90 11.73 6.34 4.93
CA VAL A 90 11.93 5.95 3.52
C VAL A 90 13.31 5.30 3.33
N LYS A 91 14.35 5.85 3.94
CA LYS A 91 15.71 5.28 3.89
C LYS A 91 15.74 3.87 4.45
N ASP A 92 15.15 3.66 5.63
CA ASP A 92 15.14 2.35 6.30
C ASP A 92 14.35 1.31 5.49
N VAL A 93 13.19 1.69 4.96
CA VAL A 93 12.40 0.80 4.09
C VAL A 93 13.19 0.41 2.85
N ASN A 94 13.90 1.35 2.22
CA ASN A 94 14.73 1.04 1.05
C ASN A 94 15.90 0.09 1.41
N LEU A 95 16.53 0.26 2.57
CA LEU A 95 17.57 -0.65 3.05
C LEU A 95 17.02 -2.08 3.27
N ILE A 96 15.82 -2.20 3.80
CA ILE A 96 15.14 -3.48 4.00
C ILE A 96 14.84 -4.15 2.66
N HIS A 97 14.35 -3.39 1.68
CA HIS A 97 14.12 -3.89 0.33
C HIS A 97 15.42 -4.38 -0.31
N TRP A 98 16.51 -3.63 -0.16
CA TRP A 98 17.82 -4.01 -0.68
C TRP A 98 18.36 -5.28 -0.02
N ALA A 99 18.26 -5.39 1.30
CA ALA A 99 18.68 -6.59 2.03
C ALA A 99 17.90 -7.83 1.62
N ASN A 100 16.60 -7.70 1.38
CA ASN A 100 15.76 -8.80 0.90
C ASN A 100 16.05 -9.19 -0.56
N ALA A 101 16.52 -8.25 -1.39
CA ALA A 101 16.89 -8.52 -2.80
C ALA A 101 18.24 -9.27 -2.91
N THR A 102 19.14 -9.08 -1.95
CA THR A 102 20.47 -9.71 -1.93
C THR A 102 20.51 -11.05 -1.23
N THR A 103 19.54 -11.34 -0.37
CA THR A 103 19.43 -12.64 0.31
C THR A 103 18.39 -13.49 -0.43
N PRO A 104 18.71 -14.72 -0.86
CA PRO A 104 17.70 -15.62 -1.43
C PRO A 104 16.70 -16.02 -0.34
N MET A 105 15.72 -15.15 -0.10
CA MET A 105 14.59 -15.48 0.76
C MET A 105 13.57 -16.33 -0.01
N PRO A 106 12.90 -17.28 0.64
CA PRO A 106 11.79 -17.99 0.02
C PRO A 106 10.74 -16.99 -0.47
N ARG A 107 10.20 -17.22 -1.64
CA ARG A 107 9.42 -16.34 -2.52
C ARG A 107 8.17 -15.65 -1.97
N ASN A 108 7.95 -15.58 -0.67
CA ASN A 108 6.72 -15.09 -0.05
C ASN A 108 6.95 -14.09 1.10
N SER A 109 7.97 -13.23 1.02
CA SER A 109 8.17 -12.21 2.05
C SER A 109 7.46 -10.90 1.69
N THR A 110 6.41 -10.58 2.42
CA THR A 110 5.80 -9.25 2.44
C THR A 110 6.32 -8.51 3.67
N THR A 111 7.04 -7.42 3.46
CA THR A 111 7.57 -6.61 4.56
C THR A 111 6.54 -5.57 4.95
N CYS A 112 6.07 -5.61 6.20
CA CYS A 112 5.22 -4.59 6.77
C CYS A 112 6.05 -3.78 7.77
N ALA A 113 6.27 -2.51 7.51
CA ALA A 113 6.92 -1.59 8.43
C ALA A 113 5.87 -0.63 9.02
N THR A 114 5.75 -0.59 10.34
CA THR A 114 5.01 0.42 11.14
C THR A 114 3.63 0.79 10.59
N GLY A 115 2.70 -0.16 10.49
CA GLY A 115 1.29 0.12 10.15
C GLY A 115 1.04 0.74 8.77
N ARG A 116 2.09 1.02 7.98
CA ARG A 116 2.00 1.39 6.57
C ARG A 116 2.57 0.27 5.73
N ALA A 117 1.74 -0.32 4.92
CA ALA A 117 2.20 -1.22 3.88
C ALA A 117 2.92 -0.36 2.82
N PHE A 118 4.24 -0.53 2.68
CA PHE A 118 5.00 0.03 1.58
C PHE A 118 5.08 -1.02 0.47
N TRP A 119 4.64 -0.59 -0.68
CA TRP A 119 4.56 -1.42 -1.88
C TRP A 119 5.37 -0.81 -3.01
#